data_d2be1923647cf8d7ce1e9019a524c802
#
_entry.id   d2be1923647cf8d7ce1e9019a524c802
#
_cell.length_a   1.000
_cell.length_b   1.000
_cell.length_c   1.000
_cell.angle_alpha   90.00
_cell.angle_beta   90.00
_cell.angle_gamma   90.00
#
_symmetry.space_group_name_H-M   'P 1'
#
loop_
_entity.id
_entity.type
_entity.pdbx_description
1 polymer ?
#
loop_
_entity_poly.entity_id
_entity_poly.type
_entity_poly.pdbx_seq_one_letter_code
_entity_poly.pdbx_strand_id
1 'polypeptide(L)'
;MPLFDGKTLTGWEQHSGTAEYRVQDGAVVGKTVAGTGNSFLCTAKKYSDFILELDFKVDPSMNSGIQFRSNYYTQETEVEIAGKKKKFPADRVHGYQFEIDPSPRAYTGGVYDEGRRGWLFDLKNNEVARKAFKQGEWNNARIECRGSSIKTFLNGVAAADLTDELTKEGVIALQVHGIGKKTEAVGKEVMWKNIRIQELK
;
A
#
# COMPACT_ATOMS: atom_id res chain seq x y z
N MET A 1 -17.26 -6.66 -3.04
CA MET A 1 -17.51 -7.09 -1.65
C MET A 1 -16.66 -6.23 -0.69
N PRO A 2 -17.10 -5.97 0.55
CA PRO A 2 -16.25 -5.31 1.53
C PRO A 2 -15.09 -6.23 1.95
N LEU A 3 -13.90 -5.66 2.11
CA LEU A 3 -12.73 -6.30 2.72
C LEU A 3 -12.58 -5.95 4.19
N PHE A 4 -13.24 -4.88 4.63
CA PHE A 4 -13.27 -4.42 6.00
C PHE A 4 -14.72 -4.13 6.40
N ASP A 5 -15.13 -4.66 7.54
CA ASP A 5 -16.51 -4.59 8.04
C ASP A 5 -16.80 -3.29 8.84
N GLY A 6 -15.79 -2.44 9.02
CA GLY A 6 -15.87 -1.23 9.83
C GLY A 6 -15.79 -1.48 11.36
N LYS A 7 -15.60 -2.71 11.82
CA LYS A 7 -15.70 -3.08 13.23
C LYS A 7 -14.52 -3.92 13.73
N THR A 8 -13.99 -4.84 12.92
CA THR A 8 -12.96 -5.80 13.32
C THR A 8 -11.85 -5.90 12.29
N LEU A 9 -10.69 -6.39 12.70
CA LEU A 9 -9.59 -6.75 11.79
C LEU A 9 -9.65 -8.23 11.39
N THR A 10 -10.79 -8.89 11.52
CA THR A 10 -10.97 -10.27 11.08
C THR A 10 -10.68 -10.40 9.58
N GLY A 11 -9.83 -11.37 9.20
CA GLY A 11 -9.37 -11.56 7.82
C GLY A 11 -8.16 -10.69 7.45
N TRP A 12 -7.54 -10.02 8.43
CA TRP A 12 -6.32 -9.27 8.28
C TRP A 12 -5.26 -9.76 9.26
N GLU A 13 -4.00 -9.80 8.82
CA GLU A 13 -2.84 -10.25 9.59
C GLU A 13 -1.70 -9.24 9.41
N GLN A 14 -0.99 -8.93 10.50
CA GLN A 14 0.14 -8.01 10.45
C GLN A 14 1.43 -8.75 10.11
N HIS A 15 2.21 -8.19 9.18
CA HIS A 15 3.50 -8.68 8.72
C HIS A 15 4.56 -7.58 8.71
N SER A 16 5.83 -7.98 8.73
CA SER A 16 7.06 -7.19 8.72
C SER A 16 7.31 -6.47 10.05
N GLY A 17 6.87 -5.24 10.21
CA GLY A 17 7.16 -4.44 11.40
C GLY A 17 6.14 -4.62 12.53
N THR A 18 6.25 -3.75 13.55
CA THR A 18 5.46 -3.81 14.79
C THR A 18 4.65 -2.54 15.05
N ALA A 19 4.23 -1.82 14.00
CA ALA A 19 3.33 -0.68 14.14
C ALA A 19 2.00 -1.09 14.79
N GLU A 20 1.33 -0.15 15.43
CA GLU A 20 0.03 -0.41 16.02
C GLU A 20 -1.08 -0.31 14.98
N TYR A 21 -1.98 -1.30 14.94
CA TYR A 21 -3.21 -1.25 14.15
C TYR A 21 -4.42 -1.43 15.06
N ARG A 22 -5.45 -0.60 14.87
CA ARG A 22 -6.71 -0.69 15.59
C ARG A 22 -7.88 -0.28 14.71
N VAL A 23 -9.08 -0.58 15.15
CA VAL A 23 -10.30 -0.03 14.55
C VAL A 23 -10.82 1.13 15.40
N GLN A 24 -11.12 2.25 14.77
CA GLN A 24 -11.68 3.41 15.41
C GLN A 24 -12.62 4.13 14.43
N ASP A 25 -13.84 4.46 14.87
CA ASP A 25 -14.83 5.23 14.10
C ASP A 25 -15.09 4.69 12.67
N GLY A 26 -15.14 3.35 12.54
CA GLY A 26 -15.36 2.69 11.26
C GLY A 26 -14.18 2.69 10.32
N ALA A 27 -12.97 3.04 10.80
CA ALA A 27 -11.73 3.03 10.04
C ALA A 27 -10.68 2.09 10.68
N VAL A 28 -9.82 1.51 9.85
CA VAL A 28 -8.53 0.97 10.30
C VAL A 28 -7.61 2.15 10.53
N VAL A 29 -6.99 2.21 11.70
CA VAL A 29 -6.00 3.22 12.07
C VAL A 29 -4.66 2.53 12.28
N GLY A 30 -3.66 2.92 11.50
CA GLY A 30 -2.28 2.55 11.68
C GLY A 30 -1.49 3.67 12.33
N LYS A 31 -0.64 3.34 13.30
CA LYS A 31 0.11 4.31 14.09
C LYS A 31 1.59 3.95 14.12
N THR A 32 2.43 4.94 13.87
CA THR A 32 3.89 4.77 13.88
C THR A 32 4.43 4.53 15.27
N VAL A 33 5.40 3.60 15.35
CA VAL A 33 6.20 3.31 16.56
C VAL A 33 7.68 3.40 16.22
N ALA A 34 8.50 3.75 17.21
CA ALA A 34 9.94 3.81 17.03
C ALA A 34 10.57 2.41 16.93
N GLY A 35 11.73 2.32 16.27
CA GLY A 35 12.57 1.13 16.27
C GLY A 35 12.08 -0.02 15.39
N THR A 36 11.05 0.17 14.58
CA THR A 36 10.56 -0.82 13.61
C THR A 36 10.73 -0.36 12.18
N GLY A 37 10.79 -1.32 11.25
CA GLY A 37 10.67 -1.05 9.81
C GLY A 37 9.22 -0.84 9.38
N ASN A 38 8.98 -0.83 8.06
CA ASN A 38 7.62 -0.81 7.52
C ASN A 38 6.81 -1.97 8.08
N SER A 39 5.57 -1.68 8.47
CA SER A 39 4.59 -2.66 8.92
C SER A 39 3.42 -2.69 7.96
N PHE A 40 2.85 -3.86 7.76
CA PHE A 40 1.78 -4.08 6.79
C PHE A 40 0.67 -4.92 7.40
N LEU A 41 -0.55 -4.40 7.36
CA LEU A 41 -1.75 -5.15 7.70
C LEU A 41 -2.27 -5.79 6.41
N CYS A 42 -2.09 -7.09 6.25
CA CYS A 42 -2.32 -7.85 5.03
C CYS A 42 -3.65 -8.61 5.07
N THR A 43 -4.33 -8.72 3.93
CA THR A 43 -5.45 -9.67 3.81
C THR A 43 -4.96 -11.11 3.90
N ALA A 44 -5.70 -11.97 4.60
CA ALA A 44 -5.41 -13.41 4.64
C ALA A 44 -5.59 -14.08 3.26
N LYS A 45 -6.48 -13.54 2.42
CA LYS A 45 -6.71 -14.00 1.03
C LYS A 45 -5.83 -13.24 0.05
N LYS A 46 -5.38 -13.92 -1.01
CA LYS A 46 -4.72 -13.32 -2.18
C LYS A 46 -5.74 -13.02 -3.28
N TYR A 47 -5.40 -12.05 -4.13
CA TYR A 47 -6.22 -11.57 -5.24
C TYR A 47 -5.36 -11.42 -6.50
N SER A 48 -5.93 -11.77 -7.66
CA SER A 48 -5.29 -11.69 -8.97
C SER A 48 -5.83 -10.51 -9.79
N ASP A 49 -6.98 -10.68 -10.43
CA ASP A 49 -7.63 -9.64 -11.22
C ASP A 49 -8.76 -9.01 -10.41
N PHE A 50 -8.69 -7.70 -10.20
CA PHE A 50 -9.64 -7.01 -9.33
C PHE A 50 -9.70 -5.50 -9.59
N ILE A 51 -10.74 -4.89 -9.05
CA ILE A 51 -10.84 -3.48 -8.76
C ILE A 51 -10.89 -3.32 -7.25
N LEU A 52 -9.91 -2.64 -6.68
CA LEU A 52 -9.85 -2.27 -5.27
C LEU A 52 -10.17 -0.79 -5.12
N GLU A 53 -11.07 -0.46 -4.21
CA GLU A 53 -11.37 0.93 -3.85
C GLU A 53 -11.36 1.08 -2.33
N LEU A 54 -10.81 2.17 -1.87
CA LEU A 54 -10.82 2.54 -0.47
C LEU A 54 -10.59 4.04 -0.28
N ASP A 55 -10.98 4.56 0.87
CA ASP A 55 -10.64 5.91 1.30
C ASP A 55 -9.49 5.85 2.31
N PHE A 56 -8.56 6.80 2.20
CA PHE A 56 -7.45 6.94 3.13
C PHE A 56 -7.24 8.40 3.57
N LYS A 57 -6.70 8.57 4.76
CA LYS A 57 -6.26 9.85 5.30
C LYS A 57 -4.94 9.63 6.02
N VAL A 58 -3.94 10.45 5.76
CA VAL A 58 -2.59 10.32 6.29
C VAL A 58 -2.13 11.61 6.96
N ASP A 59 -1.37 11.50 8.05
CA ASP A 59 -0.67 12.65 8.64
C ASP A 59 0.25 13.28 7.59
N PRO A 60 0.22 14.61 7.40
CA PRO A 60 1.01 15.29 6.36
C PRO A 60 2.52 15.06 6.41
N SER A 61 3.06 14.65 7.56
CA SER A 61 4.49 14.39 7.75
C SER A 61 4.88 12.91 7.56
N MET A 62 3.92 12.04 7.17
CA MET A 62 4.10 10.60 7.15
C MET A 62 3.88 10.02 5.74
N ASN A 63 4.83 9.19 5.27
CA ASN A 63 4.63 8.36 4.09
C ASN A 63 3.79 7.12 4.45
N SER A 64 3.10 6.57 3.46
CA SER A 64 2.33 5.32 3.57
C SER A 64 2.17 4.67 2.20
N GLY A 65 1.35 3.61 2.11
CA GLY A 65 1.04 2.95 0.86
C GLY A 65 -0.05 1.89 1.01
N ILE A 66 -0.60 1.51 -0.13
CA ILE A 66 -1.54 0.40 -0.25
C ILE A 66 -0.86 -0.65 -1.11
N GLN A 67 -0.49 -1.79 -0.52
CA GLN A 67 0.08 -2.91 -1.24
C GLN A 67 -1.00 -3.65 -2.01
N PHE A 68 -0.65 -4.13 -3.20
CA PHE A 68 -1.52 -4.98 -4.00
C PHE A 68 -0.69 -6.02 -4.77
N ARG A 69 -1.23 -7.21 -4.97
CA ARG A 69 -0.50 -8.35 -5.54
C ARG A 69 0.88 -8.51 -4.89
N SER A 70 0.97 -8.25 -3.58
CA SER A 70 2.21 -8.34 -2.82
C SER A 70 2.32 -9.69 -2.11
N ASN A 71 3.52 -10.05 -1.69
CA ASN A 71 3.80 -11.34 -1.08
C ASN A 71 4.75 -11.18 0.11
N TYR A 72 4.84 -12.23 0.91
CA TYR A 72 5.84 -12.44 1.95
C TYR A 72 6.17 -13.92 2.03
N TYR A 73 7.32 -14.26 2.58
CA TYR A 73 7.77 -15.64 2.76
C TYR A 73 7.82 -16.00 4.23
N THR A 74 7.50 -17.24 4.58
CA THR A 74 7.55 -17.76 5.96
C THR A 74 8.97 -18.02 6.45
N GLN A 75 9.95 -18.04 5.55
CA GLN A 75 11.38 -18.20 5.85
C GLN A 75 12.21 -17.33 4.91
N GLU A 76 13.50 -17.09 5.26
CA GLU A 76 14.39 -16.36 4.36
C GLU A 76 14.42 -17.06 2.98
N THR A 77 14.15 -16.29 1.93
CA THR A 77 14.01 -16.83 0.58
C THR A 77 14.80 -15.95 -0.42
N GLU A 78 15.63 -16.59 -1.26
CA GLU A 78 16.29 -15.94 -2.38
C GLU A 78 15.47 -16.17 -3.65
N VAL A 79 15.16 -15.08 -4.36
CA VAL A 79 14.46 -15.12 -5.66
C VAL A 79 15.19 -14.25 -6.67
N GLU A 80 15.03 -14.58 -7.95
CA GLU A 80 15.52 -13.74 -9.03
C GLU A 80 14.44 -12.73 -9.45
N ILE A 81 14.78 -11.44 -9.44
CA ILE A 81 13.90 -10.34 -9.86
C ILE A 81 14.66 -9.48 -10.85
N ALA A 82 14.14 -9.38 -12.09
CA ALA A 82 14.75 -8.62 -13.17
C ALA A 82 16.23 -8.95 -13.36
N GLY A 83 16.59 -10.25 -13.38
CA GLY A 83 17.95 -10.74 -13.56
C GLY A 83 18.88 -10.56 -12.36
N LYS A 84 18.37 -10.17 -11.19
CA LYS A 84 19.16 -9.99 -9.96
C LYS A 84 18.64 -10.89 -8.86
N LYS A 85 19.54 -11.60 -8.17
CA LYS A 85 19.23 -12.34 -6.97
C LYS A 85 18.91 -11.38 -5.83
N LYS A 86 17.80 -11.61 -5.16
CA LYS A 86 17.33 -10.82 -4.04
C LYS A 86 16.92 -11.73 -2.89
N LYS A 87 17.45 -11.47 -1.69
CA LYS A 87 17.07 -12.16 -0.46
C LYS A 87 16.01 -11.38 0.28
N PHE A 88 14.96 -12.06 0.65
CA PHE A 88 13.91 -11.55 1.52
C PHE A 88 13.98 -12.28 2.85
N PRO A 89 14.15 -11.57 3.96
CA PRO A 89 13.97 -12.16 5.30
C PRO A 89 12.57 -12.77 5.41
N ALA A 90 12.42 -13.71 6.34
CA ALA A 90 11.10 -14.19 6.72
C ALA A 90 10.19 -13.02 7.07
N ASP A 91 8.92 -13.13 6.74
CA ASP A 91 7.85 -12.16 7.03
C ASP A 91 7.98 -10.79 6.33
N ARG A 92 8.97 -10.58 5.48
CA ARG A 92 9.15 -9.30 4.75
C ARG A 92 8.15 -9.18 3.60
N VAL A 93 7.18 -8.25 3.73
CA VAL A 93 6.24 -7.91 2.65
C VAL A 93 6.97 -7.16 1.53
N HIS A 94 6.69 -7.56 0.30
CA HIS A 94 7.26 -6.97 -0.91
C HIS A 94 6.28 -7.08 -2.08
N GLY A 95 6.30 -6.11 -2.98
CA GLY A 95 5.42 -6.12 -4.15
C GLY A 95 4.95 -4.74 -4.58
N TYR A 96 3.90 -4.70 -5.41
CA TYR A 96 3.38 -3.44 -5.91
C TYR A 96 2.70 -2.64 -4.81
N GLN A 97 2.94 -1.33 -4.83
CA GLN A 97 2.38 -0.37 -3.88
C GLN A 97 1.79 0.83 -4.63
N PHE A 98 0.52 1.12 -4.36
CA PHE A 98 -0.03 2.45 -4.58
C PHE A 98 0.60 3.36 -3.53
N GLU A 99 1.44 4.27 -3.97
CA GLU A 99 2.17 5.16 -3.07
C GLU A 99 1.26 6.20 -2.43
N ILE A 100 1.47 6.48 -1.14
CA ILE A 100 0.88 7.60 -0.42
C ILE A 100 2.01 8.51 0.03
N ASP A 101 2.24 9.59 -0.74
CA ASP A 101 3.36 10.51 -0.59
C ASP A 101 2.87 11.95 -0.40
N PRO A 102 2.65 12.39 0.85
CA PRO A 102 2.21 13.75 1.14
C PRO A 102 3.33 14.80 1.07
N SER A 103 4.55 14.40 0.71
CA SER A 103 5.67 15.33 0.54
C SER A 103 5.44 16.29 -0.65
N PRO A 104 6.24 17.37 -0.79
CA PRO A 104 6.15 18.27 -1.94
C PRO A 104 6.35 17.57 -3.30
N ARG A 105 6.94 16.38 -3.33
CA ARG A 105 7.04 15.53 -4.53
C ARG A 105 5.67 15.11 -5.05
N ALA A 106 4.70 14.86 -4.14
CA ALA A 106 3.30 14.57 -4.43
C ALA A 106 3.12 13.39 -5.41
N TYR A 107 3.74 12.25 -5.10
CA TYR A 107 3.65 11.04 -5.94
C TYR A 107 2.56 10.07 -5.49
N THR A 108 1.58 10.55 -4.70
CA THR A 108 0.42 9.74 -4.29
C THR A 108 -0.36 9.24 -5.51
N GLY A 109 -0.54 7.94 -5.60
CA GLY A 109 -1.15 7.25 -6.75
C GLY A 109 -0.15 6.66 -7.74
N GLY A 110 1.13 7.01 -7.66
CA GLY A 110 2.18 6.33 -8.41
C GLY A 110 2.35 4.88 -7.97
N VAL A 111 3.02 4.06 -8.78
CA VAL A 111 3.29 2.65 -8.46
C VAL A 111 4.75 2.45 -8.09
N TYR A 112 4.96 2.05 -6.85
CA TYR A 112 6.27 1.66 -6.31
C TYR A 112 6.32 0.14 -6.15
N ASP A 113 7.49 -0.46 -6.29
CA ASP A 113 7.70 -1.89 -6.14
C ASP A 113 8.48 -2.15 -4.84
N GLU A 114 7.74 -2.18 -3.72
CA GLU A 114 8.26 -2.24 -2.35
C GLU A 114 9.18 -3.44 -2.15
N GLY A 115 10.38 -3.16 -1.63
CA GLY A 115 11.38 -4.18 -1.39
C GLY A 115 11.98 -4.83 -2.65
N ARG A 116 11.51 -4.49 -3.87
CA ARG A 116 11.95 -5.12 -5.13
C ARG A 116 12.70 -4.16 -6.05
N ARG A 117 12.02 -3.42 -6.94
CA ARG A 117 12.62 -2.62 -8.02
C ARG A 117 12.53 -1.10 -7.83
N GLY A 118 11.77 -0.64 -6.81
CA GLY A 118 11.54 0.78 -6.59
C GLY A 118 10.43 1.34 -7.51
N TRP A 119 10.58 2.57 -7.99
CA TRP A 119 9.57 3.19 -8.84
C TRP A 119 9.39 2.44 -10.16
N LEU A 120 8.15 1.99 -10.42
CA LEU A 120 7.72 1.45 -11.71
C LEU A 120 7.02 2.54 -12.53
N PHE A 121 6.26 3.39 -11.87
CA PHE A 121 5.57 4.52 -12.48
C PHE A 121 5.49 5.67 -11.48
N ASP A 122 6.36 6.64 -11.61
CA ASP A 122 6.31 7.87 -10.84
C ASP A 122 5.35 8.90 -11.49
N LEU A 123 4.96 9.92 -10.75
CA LEU A 123 4.06 10.96 -11.27
C LEU A 123 4.79 12.24 -11.71
N LYS A 124 6.09 12.17 -11.96
CA LYS A 124 6.90 13.34 -12.33
C LYS A 124 6.27 14.16 -13.48
N ASN A 125 5.74 13.47 -14.47
CA ASN A 125 5.14 14.06 -15.66
C ASN A 125 3.60 14.08 -15.63
N ASN A 126 2.95 13.74 -14.50
CA ASN A 126 1.50 13.76 -14.35
C ASN A 126 1.09 14.82 -13.31
N GLU A 127 1.15 16.08 -13.71
CA GLU A 127 0.83 17.21 -12.83
C GLU A 127 -0.63 17.19 -12.34
N VAL A 128 -1.56 16.70 -13.17
CA VAL A 128 -2.99 16.62 -12.82
C VAL A 128 -3.18 15.63 -11.66
N ALA A 129 -2.57 14.46 -11.73
CA ALA A 129 -2.63 13.48 -10.65
C ALA A 129 -1.93 13.98 -9.38
N ARG A 130 -0.79 14.65 -9.51
CA ARG A 130 -0.07 15.23 -8.37
C ARG A 130 -0.90 16.28 -7.62
N LYS A 131 -1.73 17.07 -8.34
CA LYS A 131 -2.63 18.07 -7.75
C LYS A 131 -3.92 17.47 -7.19
N ALA A 132 -4.23 16.22 -7.48
CA ALA A 132 -5.45 15.57 -7.01
C ALA A 132 -5.40 15.19 -5.52
N PHE A 133 -4.21 15.10 -4.91
CA PHE A 133 -4.06 14.76 -3.49
C PHE A 133 -4.52 15.90 -2.59
N LYS A 134 -5.36 15.56 -1.61
CA LYS A 134 -5.89 16.49 -0.61
C LYS A 134 -5.16 16.26 0.72
N GLN A 135 -4.25 17.17 1.04
CA GLN A 135 -3.40 17.10 2.22
C GLN A 135 -4.21 17.09 3.52
N GLY A 136 -4.01 16.08 4.36
CA GLY A 136 -4.69 15.96 5.67
C GLY A 136 -6.19 15.69 5.60
N GLU A 137 -6.74 15.43 4.42
CA GLU A 137 -8.14 15.09 4.20
C GLU A 137 -8.32 13.62 3.77
N TRP A 138 -9.57 13.17 3.71
CA TRP A 138 -9.88 11.88 3.10
C TRP A 138 -9.70 11.94 1.59
N ASN A 139 -8.96 10.96 1.08
CA ASN A 139 -8.70 10.76 -0.35
C ASN A 139 -9.22 9.38 -0.75
N ASN A 140 -9.66 9.24 -1.99
CA ASN A 140 -10.07 7.96 -2.56
C ASN A 140 -8.96 7.40 -3.43
N ALA A 141 -8.58 6.14 -3.18
CA ALA A 141 -7.71 5.34 -4.02
C ALA A 141 -8.54 4.29 -4.77
N ARG A 142 -8.30 4.16 -6.07
CA ARG A 142 -8.81 3.06 -6.89
C ARG A 142 -7.64 2.42 -7.61
N ILE A 143 -7.56 1.08 -7.55
CA ILE A 143 -6.53 0.26 -8.17
C ILE A 143 -7.22 -0.80 -9.03
N GLU A 144 -6.88 -0.86 -10.30
CA GLU A 144 -7.39 -1.85 -11.24
C GLU A 144 -6.26 -2.75 -11.70
N CYS A 145 -6.41 -4.04 -11.51
CA CYS A 145 -5.48 -5.07 -11.98
C CYS A 145 -6.23 -6.04 -12.88
N ARG A 146 -5.77 -6.18 -14.15
CA ARG A 146 -6.33 -7.14 -15.10
C ARG A 146 -5.20 -7.75 -15.93
N GLY A 147 -4.95 -9.05 -15.76
CA GLY A 147 -3.77 -9.69 -16.35
C GLY A 147 -2.51 -8.96 -15.92
N SER A 148 -1.73 -8.46 -16.87
CA SER A 148 -0.52 -7.64 -16.61
C SER A 148 -0.80 -6.14 -16.51
N SER A 149 -2.02 -5.67 -16.83
CA SER A 149 -2.37 -4.24 -16.75
C SER A 149 -2.60 -3.81 -15.31
N ILE A 150 -2.00 -2.69 -14.92
CA ILE A 150 -2.13 -2.04 -13.62
C ILE A 150 -2.50 -0.58 -13.86
N LYS A 151 -3.62 -0.13 -13.32
CA LYS A 151 -4.05 1.26 -13.37
C LYS A 151 -4.39 1.75 -11.97
N THR A 152 -4.01 2.98 -11.68
CA THR A 152 -4.33 3.63 -10.41
C THR A 152 -5.03 4.96 -10.63
N PHE A 153 -5.90 5.30 -9.69
CA PHE A 153 -6.64 6.57 -9.70
C PHE A 153 -6.63 7.16 -8.29
N LEU A 154 -6.45 8.46 -8.21
CA LEU A 154 -6.53 9.24 -6.99
C LEU A 154 -7.66 10.26 -7.10
N ASN A 155 -8.66 10.17 -6.22
CA ASN A 155 -9.84 11.03 -6.24
C ASN A 155 -10.54 11.08 -7.62
N GLY A 156 -10.55 9.93 -8.33
CA GLY A 156 -11.12 9.80 -9.67
C GLY A 156 -10.19 10.26 -10.81
N VAL A 157 -9.03 10.83 -10.51
CA VAL A 157 -8.03 11.25 -11.49
C VAL A 157 -7.08 10.09 -11.80
N ALA A 158 -6.86 9.78 -13.08
CA ALA A 158 -5.92 8.75 -13.51
C ALA A 158 -4.48 9.14 -13.10
N ALA A 159 -3.83 8.26 -12.34
CA ALA A 159 -2.50 8.49 -11.82
C ALA A 159 -1.44 7.66 -12.58
N ALA A 160 -1.46 6.33 -12.49
CA ALA A 160 -0.55 5.47 -13.23
C ALA A 160 -1.30 4.52 -14.16
N ASP A 161 -0.68 4.20 -15.30
CA ASP A 161 -1.13 3.18 -16.26
C ASP A 161 0.12 2.48 -16.80
N LEU A 162 0.31 1.21 -16.39
CA LEU A 162 1.49 0.43 -16.78
C LEU A 162 1.14 -1.04 -16.97
N THR A 163 2.08 -1.75 -17.59
CA THR A 163 2.03 -3.21 -17.74
C THR A 163 3.21 -3.83 -17.00
N ASP A 164 2.95 -4.80 -16.13
CA ASP A 164 3.97 -5.55 -15.42
C ASP A 164 3.52 -6.98 -15.13
N GLU A 165 4.40 -7.95 -15.36
CA GLU A 165 4.08 -9.38 -15.29
C GLU A 165 4.71 -10.10 -14.09
N LEU A 166 5.48 -9.39 -13.25
CA LEU A 166 6.26 -10.03 -12.21
C LEU A 166 5.40 -10.75 -11.18
N THR A 167 4.26 -10.14 -10.79
CA THR A 167 3.37 -10.75 -9.81
C THR A 167 1.91 -10.62 -10.24
N LYS A 168 1.28 -11.75 -10.56
CA LYS A 168 -0.12 -11.79 -11.03
C LYS A 168 -1.13 -11.94 -9.90
N GLU A 169 -0.70 -12.38 -8.71
CA GLU A 169 -1.54 -12.61 -7.54
C GLU A 169 -0.79 -12.30 -6.26
N GLY A 170 -1.49 -11.77 -5.26
CA GLY A 170 -0.94 -11.52 -3.94
C GLY A 170 -1.94 -10.86 -3.00
N VAL A 171 -1.47 -10.54 -1.81
CA VAL A 171 -2.27 -9.88 -0.77
C VAL A 171 -2.49 -8.41 -1.09
N ILE A 172 -3.56 -7.85 -0.51
CA ILE A 172 -3.74 -6.42 -0.32
C ILE A 172 -3.20 -6.09 1.07
N ALA A 173 -2.45 -4.98 1.23
CA ALA A 173 -2.00 -4.59 2.55
C ALA A 173 -1.96 -3.07 2.75
N LEU A 174 -2.11 -2.67 4.01
CA LEU A 174 -2.12 -1.28 4.46
C LEU A 174 -0.80 -1.00 5.19
N GLN A 175 -0.01 -0.05 4.67
CA GLN A 175 1.32 0.22 5.18
C GLN A 175 1.31 1.28 6.27
N VAL A 176 1.98 1.01 7.39
CA VAL A 176 2.54 2.04 8.28
C VAL A 176 4.03 2.12 8.02
N HIS A 177 4.48 3.25 7.47
CA HIS A 177 5.88 3.43 7.11
C HIS A 177 6.77 3.50 8.36
N GLY A 178 7.89 2.78 8.34
CA GLY A 178 8.86 2.79 9.42
C GLY A 178 9.53 4.17 9.56
N ILE A 179 9.63 4.64 10.78
CA ILE A 179 10.23 5.95 11.11
C ILE A 179 11.68 5.84 11.62
N GLY A 180 12.19 4.61 11.73
CA GLY A 180 13.52 4.37 12.29
C GLY A 180 13.63 4.90 13.74
N LYS A 181 14.62 5.76 13.99
CA LYS A 181 14.87 6.37 15.31
C LYS A 181 14.27 7.77 15.46
N LYS A 182 13.42 8.22 14.53
CA LYS A 182 12.83 9.57 14.55
C LYS A 182 11.72 9.65 15.59
N THR A 183 12.04 10.13 16.78
CA THR A 183 11.08 10.20 17.90
C THR A 183 9.95 11.20 17.65
N GLU A 184 10.19 12.27 16.89
CA GLU A 184 9.21 13.28 16.49
C GLU A 184 8.11 12.74 15.56
N ALA A 185 8.36 11.60 14.93
CA ALA A 185 7.40 10.93 14.05
C ALA A 185 6.60 9.83 14.77
N VAL A 186 6.85 9.57 16.05
CA VAL A 186 6.10 8.59 16.85
C VAL A 186 4.67 9.05 17.08
N GLY A 187 3.71 8.13 16.94
CA GLY A 187 2.30 8.41 17.18
C GLY A 187 1.57 9.05 15.99
N LYS A 188 2.24 9.24 14.84
CA LYS A 188 1.59 9.69 13.61
C LYS A 188 0.68 8.61 13.06
N GLU A 189 -0.45 9.02 12.46
CA GLU A 189 -1.49 8.10 12.06
C GLU A 189 -1.79 8.16 10.57
N VAL A 190 -2.11 7.01 10.03
CA VAL A 190 -2.76 6.85 8.73
C VAL A 190 -4.02 6.03 8.93
N MET A 191 -5.09 6.38 8.23
CA MET A 191 -6.40 5.79 8.37
C MET A 191 -6.92 5.28 7.05
N TRP A 192 -7.67 4.17 7.07
CA TRP A 192 -8.32 3.59 5.89
C TRP A 192 -9.75 3.16 6.23
N LYS A 193 -10.69 3.40 5.31
CA LYS A 193 -12.09 2.97 5.44
C LYS A 193 -12.70 2.66 4.09
N ASN A 194 -13.93 2.18 4.07
CA ASN A 194 -14.68 1.84 2.86
C ASN A 194 -13.91 0.89 1.93
N ILE A 195 -13.09 -0.01 2.51
CA ILE A 195 -12.23 -0.92 1.77
C ILE A 195 -13.08 -1.99 1.11
N ARG A 196 -13.14 -1.98 -0.22
CA ARG A 196 -13.95 -2.91 -1.00
C ARG A 196 -13.19 -3.40 -2.23
N ILE A 197 -13.45 -4.64 -2.62
CA ILE A 197 -12.87 -5.26 -3.79
C ILE A 197 -13.95 -5.89 -4.66
N GLN A 198 -13.76 -5.79 -5.97
CA GLN A 198 -14.48 -6.53 -6.98
C GLN A 198 -13.48 -7.43 -7.69
N GLU A 199 -13.56 -8.74 -7.46
CA GLU A 199 -12.79 -9.72 -8.24
C GLU A 199 -13.36 -9.77 -9.67
N LEU A 200 -12.46 -9.74 -10.65
CA LEU A 200 -12.79 -9.81 -12.07
C LEU A 200 -12.62 -11.25 -12.55
N LYS A 201 -13.48 -11.65 -13.47
CA LYS A 201 -13.45 -12.98 -14.11
C LYS A 201 -12.71 -12.90 -15.44
#